data_26dd215ae9aedafbfeb7f5f9aa6c0b08
#
_entry.id   26dd215ae9aedafbfeb7f5f9aa6c0b08
#
_cell.length_a   1.000
_cell.length_b   1.000
_cell.length_c   1.000
_cell.angle_alpha   90.00
_cell.angle_beta   90.00
_cell.angle_gamma   90.00
#
_symmetry.space_group_name_H-M   'P 1'
#
loop_
_entity.id
_entity.type
_entity.pdbx_description
1 polymer ?
#
loop_
_entity_poly.entity_id
_entity_poly.type
_entity_poly.pdbx_seq_one_letter_code
_entity_poly.pdbx_strand_id
1 'polypeptide(L)'
;MPKTESKKPVRTKTTPYDVAEHLRTPEEMAAYLDAWLEEAPDDAAGIARALGDIARAKGMSQVAKEAGLSRESLYRALSAEGNPSFATVLKVAKALGFRLHASAL
;
A
#
# COMPACT_ATOMS: atom_id res chain seq x y z
N MET A 1 2.58 23.87 -12.73
CA MET A 1 2.47 23.29 -12.61
C MET A 1 2.30 22.58 -12.53
N PRO A 2 2.25 22.42 -12.69
CA PRO A 2 1.92 21.65 -12.64
C PRO A 2 1.70 20.82 -12.41
N LYS A 3 1.80 20.41 -12.28
CA LYS A 3 1.54 19.59 -12.09
C LYS A 3 0.93 19.00 -11.62
N THR A 4 0.60 18.92 -11.43
CA THR A 4 0.05 18.52 -10.94
C THR A 4 -0.56 17.52 -11.09
N GLU A 5 -0.77 17.01 -11.50
CA GLU A 5 -1.22 16.08 -11.73
C GLU A 5 -0.82 15.16 -11.30
N SER A 6 -0.48 14.94 -11.17
CA SER A 6 0.13 14.11 -10.86
C SER A 6 -0.16 13.56 -9.79
N LYS A 7 -0.65 13.67 -9.27
CA LYS A 7 -0.84 13.26 -8.24
C LYS A 7 -1.70 12.18 -8.12
N LYS A 8 -2.31 11.79 -8.91
CA LYS A 8 -3.07 10.78 -8.85
C LYS A 8 -2.42 9.58 -8.76
N PRO A 9 -2.70 8.73 -7.97
CA PRO A 9 -2.01 7.51 -7.85
C PRO A 9 -2.32 6.76 -9.04
N VAL A 10 -2.27 6.82 -9.59
CA VAL A 10 -2.57 6.29 -10.63
C VAL A 10 -2.64 5.36 -11.19
N ARG A 11 -2.71 4.95 -11.21
CA ARG A 11 -2.98 3.98 -11.63
C ARG A 11 -2.55 3.44 -12.73
N THR A 12 -2.48 3.50 -13.41
CA THR A 12 -2.33 2.97 -14.54
C THR A 12 -1.12 2.86 -15.11
N LYS A 13 -0.41 3.64 -15.42
CA LYS A 13 0.77 3.57 -16.04
C LYS A 13 1.87 3.38 -15.19
N THR A 14 1.78 3.34 -13.91
CA THR A 14 2.88 3.23 -13.00
C THR A 14 3.42 1.82 -13.01
N THR A 15 4.68 1.66 -13.30
CA THR A 15 5.32 0.37 -13.20
C THR A 15 5.82 0.20 -11.78
N PRO A 16 6.10 -1.02 -11.35
CA PRO A 16 6.67 -1.21 -10.03
C PRO A 16 7.96 -0.44 -9.82
N TYR A 17 8.72 -0.27 -10.88
CA TYR A 17 9.97 0.47 -10.80
C TYR A 17 9.71 1.93 -10.49
N ASP A 18 8.73 2.53 -11.16
CA ASP A 18 8.39 3.94 -10.92
C ASP A 18 7.82 4.14 -9.53
N VAL A 19 7.01 3.21 -9.09
CA VAL A 19 6.42 3.29 -7.76
C VAL A 19 7.53 3.25 -6.71
N ALA A 20 8.51 2.37 -6.90
CA ALA A 20 9.57 2.23 -5.93
C ALA A 20 10.33 3.53 -5.71
N GLU A 21 10.44 4.36 -6.72
CA GLU A 21 11.14 5.61 -6.58
C GLU A 21 10.45 6.57 -5.64
N HIS A 22 9.16 6.37 -5.41
CA HIS A 22 8.38 7.23 -4.53
C HIS A 22 8.07 6.57 -3.20
N LEU A 23 8.64 5.41 -2.93
CA LEU A 23 8.34 4.68 -1.70
C LEU A 23 9.63 4.36 -0.96
N ARG A 24 10.41 5.39 -0.66
CA ARG A 24 11.70 5.19 -0.03
C ARG A 24 11.70 5.44 1.46
N THR A 25 10.74 6.16 1.96
CA THR A 25 10.66 6.44 3.39
C THR A 25 9.29 6.10 3.90
N PRO A 26 9.15 5.87 5.21
CA PRO A 26 7.82 5.61 5.76
C PRO A 26 6.84 6.73 5.48
N GLU A 27 7.31 7.97 5.45
CA GLU A 27 6.43 9.10 5.17
C GLU A 27 5.94 9.06 3.73
N GLU A 28 6.81 8.70 2.80
CA GLU A 28 6.39 8.58 1.41
C GLU A 28 5.41 7.43 1.23
N MET A 29 5.67 6.33 1.92
CA MET A 29 4.78 5.19 1.86
C MET A 29 3.39 5.52 2.41
N ALA A 30 3.36 6.22 3.53
CA ALA A 30 2.09 6.60 4.12
C ALA A 30 1.33 7.56 3.22
N ALA A 31 2.03 8.50 2.59
CA ALA A 31 1.39 9.45 1.69
C ALA A 31 0.81 8.73 0.47
N TYR A 32 1.51 7.72 -0.02
CA TYR A 32 1.04 6.95 -1.16
C TYR A 32 -0.26 6.22 -0.83
N LEU A 33 -0.31 5.59 0.33
CA LEU A 33 -1.52 4.90 0.75
C LEU A 33 -2.65 5.89 0.98
N ASP A 34 -2.34 7.01 1.61
CA ASP A 34 -3.35 8.01 1.89
C ASP A 34 -3.97 8.56 0.60
N ALA A 35 -3.14 8.74 -0.43
CA ALA A 35 -3.64 9.20 -1.72
C ALA A 35 -4.63 8.21 -2.31
N TRP A 36 -4.34 6.91 -2.19
CA TRP A 36 -5.27 5.89 -2.66
C TRP A 36 -6.59 5.96 -1.91
N LEU A 37 -6.50 6.13 -0.58
CA LEU A 37 -7.71 6.19 0.25
C LEU A 37 -8.55 7.42 -0.07
N GLU A 38 -7.90 8.53 -0.40
CA GLU A 38 -8.62 9.72 -0.77
C GLU A 38 -9.21 9.67 -2.16
N GLU A 39 -8.44 9.16 -3.10
CA GLU A 39 -8.85 9.20 -4.49
C GLU A 39 -9.76 8.05 -4.87
N ALA A 40 -9.61 6.92 -4.26
CA ALA A 40 -10.37 5.73 -4.62
C ALA A 40 -10.81 4.98 -3.37
N PRO A 41 -11.58 5.63 -2.50
CA PRO A 41 -11.92 5.02 -1.20
C PRO A 41 -12.70 3.73 -1.29
N ASP A 42 -13.39 3.49 -2.41
CA ASP A 42 -14.16 2.28 -2.55
C ASP A 42 -13.45 1.19 -3.35
N ASP A 43 -12.22 1.44 -3.74
CA ASP A 43 -11.48 0.48 -4.57
C ASP A 43 -10.64 -0.42 -3.67
N ALA A 44 -11.29 -1.41 -3.09
CA ALA A 44 -10.61 -2.31 -2.16
C ALA A 44 -9.46 -3.04 -2.82
N ALA A 45 -9.64 -3.49 -4.06
CA ALA A 45 -8.57 -4.19 -4.76
C ALA A 45 -7.40 -3.29 -5.05
N GLY A 46 -7.67 -2.04 -5.43
CA GLY A 46 -6.61 -1.09 -5.71
C GLY A 46 -5.85 -0.72 -4.45
N ILE A 47 -6.55 -0.56 -3.34
CA ILE A 47 -5.91 -0.23 -2.06
C ILE A 47 -5.06 -1.41 -1.59
N ALA A 48 -5.57 -2.64 -1.75
CA ALA A 48 -4.78 -3.81 -1.39
C ALA A 48 -3.51 -3.88 -2.24
N ARG A 49 -3.61 -3.55 -3.51
CA ARG A 49 -2.46 -3.54 -4.38
C ARG A 49 -1.48 -2.44 -4.00
N ALA A 50 -2.00 -1.29 -3.57
CA ALA A 50 -1.13 -0.21 -3.09
C ALA A 50 -0.33 -0.65 -1.87
N LEU A 51 -0.99 -1.38 -0.94
CA LEU A 51 -0.27 -1.94 0.18
C LEU A 51 0.79 -2.92 -0.29
N GLY A 52 0.49 -3.68 -1.33
CA GLY A 52 1.45 -4.60 -1.91
C GLY A 52 2.66 -3.88 -2.49
N ASP A 53 2.44 -2.74 -3.15
CA ASP A 53 3.53 -1.95 -3.69
C ASP A 53 4.45 -1.47 -2.57
N ILE A 54 3.85 -1.01 -1.48
CA ILE A 54 4.61 -0.53 -0.33
C ILE A 54 5.38 -1.68 0.30
N ALA A 55 4.73 -2.83 0.46
CA ALA A 55 5.38 -3.98 1.06
C ALA A 55 6.57 -4.45 0.21
N ARG A 56 6.40 -4.43 -1.11
CA ARG A 56 7.51 -4.80 -1.98
C ARG A 56 8.65 -3.81 -1.89
N ALA A 57 8.34 -2.53 -1.78
CA ALA A 57 9.38 -1.51 -1.64
C ALA A 57 10.16 -1.69 -0.36
N LYS A 58 9.48 -2.07 0.72
CA LYS A 58 10.15 -2.29 1.99
C LYS A 58 10.86 -3.64 2.03
N GLY A 59 10.32 -4.62 1.34
CA GLY A 59 10.88 -5.97 1.33
C GLY A 59 9.84 -6.97 1.81
N MET A 60 9.32 -7.76 0.88
CA MET A 60 8.22 -8.68 1.18
C MET A 60 8.55 -9.65 2.31
N SER A 61 9.77 -10.18 2.30
CA SER A 61 10.13 -11.17 3.31
C SER A 61 10.13 -10.55 4.70
N GLN A 62 10.65 -9.35 4.81
CA GLN A 62 10.70 -8.67 6.09
C GLN A 62 9.30 -8.32 6.57
N VAL A 63 8.47 -7.80 5.67
CA VAL A 63 7.11 -7.41 6.03
C VAL A 63 6.33 -8.63 6.47
N ALA A 64 6.45 -9.75 5.74
CA ALA A 64 5.75 -10.98 6.10
C ALA A 64 6.17 -11.45 7.49
N LYS A 65 7.47 -11.42 7.76
CA LYS A 65 7.97 -11.86 9.04
C LYS A 65 7.41 -10.99 10.17
N GLU A 66 7.45 -9.69 9.99
CA GLU A 66 6.99 -8.78 11.02
C GLU A 66 5.48 -8.83 11.20
N ALA A 67 4.77 -9.15 10.13
CA ALA A 67 3.31 -9.27 10.21
C ALA A 67 2.86 -10.63 10.70
N GLY A 68 3.80 -11.57 10.86
CA GLY A 68 3.44 -12.90 11.30
C GLY A 68 2.76 -13.72 10.22
N LEU A 69 3.11 -13.46 8.96
CA LEU A 69 2.51 -14.17 7.83
C LEU A 69 3.59 -14.82 7.01
N SER A 70 3.21 -15.85 6.25
CA SER A 70 4.13 -16.37 5.27
C SER A 70 4.21 -15.39 4.11
N ARG A 71 5.33 -15.40 3.41
CA ARG A 71 5.50 -14.54 2.26
C ARG A 71 4.43 -14.81 1.22
N GLU A 72 4.09 -16.08 1.05
CA GLU A 72 3.09 -16.47 0.09
C GLU A 72 1.71 -15.94 0.46
N SER A 73 1.36 -16.03 1.74
CA SER A 73 0.09 -15.49 2.21
C SER A 73 0.03 -13.98 2.02
N LEU A 74 1.14 -13.33 2.28
CA LEU A 74 1.19 -11.88 2.11
C LEU A 74 1.00 -11.48 0.65
N TYR A 75 1.68 -12.17 -0.27
CA TYR A 75 1.52 -11.92 -1.69
C TYR A 75 0.06 -12.10 -2.11
N ARG A 76 -0.55 -13.17 -1.66
CA ARG A 76 -1.92 -13.45 -2.05
C ARG A 76 -2.88 -12.42 -1.51
N ALA A 77 -2.69 -12.02 -0.27
CA ALA A 77 -3.59 -11.07 0.37
C ALA A 77 -3.53 -9.69 -0.28
N LEU A 78 -2.35 -9.30 -0.73
CA LEU A 78 -2.15 -7.96 -1.26
C LEU A 78 -2.11 -7.91 -2.79
N SER A 79 -2.59 -8.96 -3.44
CA SER A 79 -2.70 -8.95 -4.89
C SER A 79 -4.02 -8.29 -5.29
N ALA A 80 -4.15 -8.02 -6.58
CA ALA A 80 -5.37 -7.41 -7.10
C ALA A 80 -6.60 -8.28 -6.85
N GLU A 81 -6.40 -9.61 -6.80
CA GLU A 81 -7.51 -10.50 -6.54
C GLU A 81 -7.66 -10.77 -5.06
N GLY A 82 -6.78 -10.24 -4.25
CA GLY A 82 -6.81 -10.50 -2.84
C GLY A 82 -7.92 -9.78 -2.14
N ASN A 83 -8.27 -10.28 -0.99
CA ASN A 83 -9.30 -9.67 -0.19
C ASN A 83 -8.86 -9.84 1.26
N PRO A 84 -7.84 -9.11 1.68
CA PRO A 84 -7.28 -9.31 3.02
C PRO A 84 -8.31 -8.98 4.09
N SER A 85 -8.32 -9.77 5.14
CA SER A 85 -9.17 -9.48 6.27
C SER A 85 -8.69 -8.19 6.92
N PHE A 86 -9.55 -7.57 7.69
CA PHE A 86 -9.15 -6.38 8.41
C PHE A 86 -8.00 -6.70 9.37
N ALA A 87 -8.02 -7.88 9.97
CA ALA A 87 -6.92 -8.28 10.84
C ALA A 87 -5.59 -8.32 10.08
N THR A 88 -5.62 -8.85 8.86
CA THR A 88 -4.42 -8.86 8.03
C THR A 88 -3.96 -7.45 7.70
N VAL A 89 -4.91 -6.58 7.36
CA VAL A 89 -4.58 -5.20 7.05
C VAL A 89 -3.89 -4.53 8.25
N LEU A 90 -4.40 -4.76 9.45
CA LEU A 90 -3.79 -4.18 10.64
C LEU A 90 -2.38 -4.71 10.87
N LYS A 91 -2.18 -6.00 10.65
CA LYS A 91 -0.86 -6.59 10.82
C LYS A 91 0.14 -6.02 9.81
N VAL A 92 -0.31 -5.87 8.58
CA VAL A 92 0.55 -5.33 7.53
C VAL A 92 0.86 -3.87 7.80
N ALA A 93 -0.14 -3.09 8.19
CA ALA A 93 0.07 -1.68 8.47
C ALA A 93 1.10 -1.51 9.58
N LYS A 94 0.99 -2.32 10.62
CA LYS A 94 1.94 -2.24 11.71
C LYS A 94 3.35 -2.61 11.25
N ALA A 95 3.45 -3.65 10.43
CA ALA A 95 4.75 -4.08 9.92
C ALA A 95 5.38 -3.01 9.04
N LEU A 96 4.56 -2.18 8.40
CA LEU A 96 5.05 -1.10 7.57
C LEU A 96 5.33 0.17 8.36
N GLY A 97 5.04 0.16 9.65
CA GLY A 97 5.28 1.32 10.48
C GLY A 97 4.15 2.33 10.45
N PHE A 98 2.96 1.92 10.05
CA PHE A 98 1.82 2.82 9.94
C PHE A 98 0.89 2.66 11.13
N ARG A 99 0.19 3.73 11.44
CA ARG A 99 -0.92 3.68 12.35
C ARG A 99 -2.13 4.15 11.57
N LEU A 100 -3.18 3.35 11.59
CA LEU A 100 -4.40 3.74 10.91
C LEU A 100 -5.16 4.73 11.77
N HIS A 101 -5.76 5.69 11.14
CA HIS A 101 -6.58 6.64 11.84
C HIS A 101 -7.72 7.06 10.92
N ALA A 102 -8.69 7.73 11.46
CA ALA A 102 -9.84 8.17 10.70
C ALA A 102 -10.06 9.66 10.92
N SER A 103 -10.57 10.31 9.89
CA SER A 103 -10.98 11.69 10.01
C SER A 103 -12.33 11.81 9.33
N ALA A 104 -13.11 12.77 9.76
CA ALA A 104 -14.44 12.98 9.17
C ALA A 104 -14.31 13.46 7.74
N LEU A 105 -15.29 13.10 6.93
CA LEU A 105 -15.29 13.50 5.53
C LEU A 105 -15.54 15.00 5.35
#